data_5c6bffb388d794dc5f839925ed474247
#
_entry.id   5c6bffb388d794dc5f839925ed474247
#
_cell.length_a   1.000
_cell.length_b   1.000
_cell.length_c   1.000
_cell.angle_alpha   90.00
_cell.angle_beta   90.00
_cell.angle_gamma   90.00
#
_symmetry.space_group_name_H-M   'P 1'
#
loop_
_entity.id
_entity.type
_entity.pdbx_description
1 polymer ?
#
loop_
_entity_poly.entity_id
_entity_poly.type
_entity_poly.pdbx_seq_one_letter_code
_entity_poly.pdbx_strand_id
1 'polypeptide(L)'
;MSLSPAIPLRVRDADIASTIGAELVSAEGVGLTLGGRQILVNVDVAVHAGEIVTLIGPNGAGKTSLARLLLGLVKPTAGKVTRASDLRVGYVPQRFPVDATIPIDVRRFLTLGVRVSLPAIRSVLQEVSALHLMDRPIAVLSGGEFQRVCLARALVGMPKLLVLDEPAQALDYAGEMQLYELIGDIRKRRGCGILLISHDLHVVLGASDRVLCINGHVCCEGIPEKVASHPEYARLFGREAGKAVAVYRHRHDHEHDLSGAVKCGDDCGHSHD
;
A
#
# COMPACT_ATOMS: atom_id res chain seq x y z
N MET A 1 14.34 2.54 -37.16
CA MET A 1 14.34 3.75 -36.31
C MET A 1 14.41 3.27 -34.87
N SER A 2 15.58 3.39 -34.26
CA SER A 2 15.84 2.95 -32.88
C SER A 2 15.30 4.00 -31.94
N LEU A 3 14.28 3.64 -31.16
CA LEU A 3 13.78 4.47 -30.04
C LEU A 3 14.76 4.30 -28.89
N SER A 4 15.51 5.36 -28.63
CA SER A 4 16.37 5.48 -27.43
C SER A 4 15.47 5.37 -26.19
N PRO A 5 15.78 4.55 -25.17
CA PRO A 5 15.01 4.50 -23.94
C PRO A 5 15.14 5.84 -23.22
N ALA A 6 14.01 6.50 -22.97
CA ALA A 6 13.96 7.69 -22.14
C ALA A 6 14.50 7.32 -20.74
N ILE A 7 15.55 8.02 -20.30
CA ILE A 7 16.11 7.88 -18.96
C ILE A 7 15.03 8.33 -17.96
N PRO A 8 14.58 7.48 -17.01
CA PRO A 8 13.62 7.92 -16.00
C PRO A 8 14.25 9.04 -15.16
N LEU A 9 13.58 10.19 -15.10
CA LEU A 9 13.94 11.29 -14.21
C LEU A 9 13.82 10.80 -12.75
N ARG A 10 14.93 10.44 -12.14
CA ARG A 10 15.01 10.20 -10.69
C ARG A 10 14.96 11.55 -9.99
N VAL A 11 13.77 11.97 -9.57
CA VAL A 11 13.64 13.11 -8.66
C VAL A 11 13.95 12.59 -7.24
N ARG A 12 15.19 12.70 -6.83
CA ARG A 12 15.56 12.58 -5.40
C ARG A 12 15.17 13.89 -4.75
N ASP A 13 13.95 13.97 -4.21
CA ASP A 13 13.54 15.11 -3.41
C ASP A 13 14.28 15.07 -2.08
N ALA A 14 15.09 16.12 -1.80
CA ALA A 14 15.85 16.27 -0.56
C ALA A 14 14.93 16.36 0.68
N ASP A 15 13.66 16.71 0.49
CA ASP A 15 12.67 16.88 1.56
C ASP A 15 12.15 15.56 2.13
N ILE A 16 12.28 14.43 1.40
CA ILE A 16 11.87 13.11 1.89
C ILE A 16 12.95 12.50 2.80
N ALA A 17 14.21 12.91 2.66
CA ALA A 17 15.36 12.29 3.31
C ALA A 17 15.41 12.45 4.85
N SER A 18 14.68 13.43 5.42
CA SER A 18 14.76 13.73 6.87
C SER A 18 13.86 12.88 7.77
N THR A 19 12.93 12.10 7.20
CA THR A 19 11.94 11.31 7.96
C THR A 19 11.99 9.81 7.63
N ILE A 20 12.82 9.40 6.66
CA ILE A 20 12.90 8.00 6.19
C ILE A 20 13.78 7.20 7.15
N GLY A 21 13.22 6.11 7.72
CA GLY A 21 13.91 5.16 8.57
C GLY A 21 14.90 4.25 7.82
N ALA A 22 15.37 3.20 8.47
CA ALA A 22 16.29 2.23 7.85
C ALA A 22 15.66 1.55 6.63
N GLU A 23 16.47 1.29 5.60
CA GLU A 23 16.06 0.49 4.44
C GLU A 23 15.71 -0.93 4.87
N LEU A 24 14.52 -1.39 4.51
CA LEU A 24 14.00 -2.71 4.83
C LEU A 24 14.21 -3.70 3.69
N VAL A 25 13.96 -3.26 2.48
CA VAL A 25 14.13 -4.04 1.26
C VAL A 25 14.38 -3.11 0.07
N SER A 26 15.29 -3.53 -0.80
CA SER A 26 15.54 -2.84 -2.08
C SER A 26 15.68 -3.83 -3.24
N ALA A 27 15.36 -3.35 -4.43
CA ALA A 27 15.60 -3.99 -5.71
C ALA A 27 16.44 -3.04 -6.58
N GLU A 28 17.49 -3.56 -7.21
CA GLU A 28 18.42 -2.81 -8.06
C GLU A 28 18.51 -3.49 -9.43
N GLY A 29 18.08 -2.79 -10.48
CA GLY A 29 18.10 -3.27 -11.86
C GLY A 29 17.32 -4.57 -12.08
N VAL A 30 16.26 -4.82 -11.28
CA VAL A 30 15.60 -6.11 -11.26
C VAL A 30 14.81 -6.36 -12.52
N GLY A 31 15.09 -7.52 -13.15
CA GLY A 31 14.33 -8.10 -14.24
C GLY A 31 13.63 -9.40 -13.82
N LEU A 32 12.49 -9.68 -14.40
CA LEU A 32 11.76 -10.93 -14.21
C LEU A 32 11.20 -11.44 -15.54
N THR A 33 11.55 -12.69 -15.87
CA THR A 33 10.98 -13.42 -17.00
C THR A 33 10.30 -14.69 -16.48
N LEU A 34 9.04 -14.91 -16.79
CA LEU A 34 8.26 -16.08 -16.41
C LEU A 34 7.66 -16.72 -17.68
N GLY A 35 7.89 -18.02 -17.87
CA GLY A 35 7.37 -18.77 -19.03
C GLY A 35 7.78 -18.15 -20.39
N GLY A 36 8.99 -17.60 -20.49
CA GLY A 36 9.49 -16.92 -21.69
C GLY A 36 8.95 -15.48 -21.88
N ARG A 37 8.01 -15.03 -21.07
CA ARG A 37 7.47 -13.66 -21.12
C ARG A 37 8.21 -12.78 -20.12
N GLN A 38 8.73 -11.65 -20.61
CA GLN A 38 9.33 -10.60 -19.76
C GLN A 38 8.22 -9.85 -19.01
N ILE A 39 8.27 -9.89 -17.69
CA ILE A 39 7.29 -9.27 -16.79
C ILE A 39 7.82 -7.95 -16.25
N LEU A 40 9.11 -7.90 -15.87
CA LEU A 40 9.77 -6.72 -15.32
C LEU A 40 11.11 -6.52 -15.98
N VAL A 41 11.46 -5.24 -16.20
CA VAL A 41 12.69 -4.81 -16.87
C VAL A 41 13.32 -3.69 -16.08
N ASN A 42 14.54 -3.89 -15.60
CA ASN A 42 15.37 -2.86 -14.98
C ASN A 42 14.62 -2.02 -13.93
N VAL A 43 14.01 -2.69 -12.96
CA VAL A 43 13.22 -2.05 -11.90
C VAL A 43 14.10 -1.77 -10.69
N ASP A 44 14.11 -0.50 -10.28
CA ASP A 44 14.70 -0.06 -9.02
C ASP A 44 13.58 0.37 -8.07
N VAL A 45 13.64 -0.08 -6.82
CA VAL A 45 12.73 0.35 -5.75
C VAL A 45 13.35 0.04 -4.39
N ALA A 46 13.12 0.89 -3.40
CA ALA A 46 13.44 0.60 -2.02
C ALA A 46 12.22 0.91 -1.14
N VAL A 47 12.09 0.24 0.01
CA VAL A 47 11.08 0.52 1.03
C VAL A 47 11.77 0.66 2.37
N HIS A 48 11.45 1.73 3.09
CA HIS A 48 12.06 2.07 4.37
C HIS A 48 11.07 1.91 5.54
N ALA A 49 11.61 1.83 6.75
CA ALA A 49 10.79 1.83 7.96
C ALA A 49 10.00 3.14 8.08
N GLY A 50 8.72 3.05 8.43
CA GLY A 50 7.84 4.22 8.58
C GLY A 50 7.37 4.85 7.26
N GLU A 51 7.74 4.32 6.09
CA GLU A 51 7.36 4.81 4.77
C GLU A 51 6.18 3.99 4.19
N ILE A 52 5.24 4.66 3.53
CA ILE A 52 4.23 4.01 2.67
C ILE A 52 4.61 4.23 1.22
N VAL A 53 5.08 3.18 0.57
CA VAL A 53 5.35 3.13 -0.87
C VAL A 53 4.19 2.46 -1.57
N THR A 54 3.61 3.13 -2.56
CA THR A 54 2.50 2.57 -3.33
C THR A 54 2.89 2.26 -4.77
N LEU A 55 2.63 1.03 -5.20
CA LEU A 55 2.76 0.59 -6.58
C LEU A 55 1.41 0.73 -7.29
N ILE A 56 1.40 1.53 -8.35
CA ILE A 56 0.23 1.69 -9.23
C ILE A 56 0.56 1.24 -10.65
N GLY A 57 -0.45 0.94 -11.43
CA GLY A 57 -0.28 0.54 -12.82
C GLY A 57 -1.44 -0.34 -13.30
N PRO A 58 -1.58 -0.56 -14.62
CA PRO A 58 -2.63 -1.39 -15.18
C PRO A 58 -2.55 -2.84 -14.72
N ASN A 59 -3.62 -3.60 -14.96
CA ASN A 59 -3.63 -5.04 -14.70
C ASN A 59 -2.58 -5.73 -15.58
N GLY A 60 -1.82 -6.65 -15.00
CA GLY A 60 -0.72 -7.33 -15.69
C GLY A 60 0.59 -6.52 -15.79
N ALA A 61 0.67 -5.32 -15.24
CA ALA A 61 1.85 -4.45 -15.25
C ALA A 61 3.06 -4.99 -14.46
N GLY A 62 2.89 -6.06 -13.68
CA GLY A 62 3.96 -6.67 -12.89
C GLY A 62 3.99 -6.28 -11.41
N LYS A 63 3.02 -5.50 -10.90
CA LYS A 63 2.96 -5.03 -9.51
C LYS A 63 3.08 -6.16 -8.47
N THR A 64 2.17 -7.15 -8.53
CA THR A 64 2.22 -8.35 -7.66
C THR A 64 3.51 -9.16 -7.85
N SER A 65 4.05 -9.21 -9.08
CA SER A 65 5.30 -9.89 -9.36
C SER A 65 6.49 -9.19 -8.68
N LEU A 66 6.51 -7.85 -8.72
CA LEU A 66 7.51 -7.05 -8.01
C LEU A 66 7.41 -7.26 -6.50
N ALA A 67 6.19 -7.23 -5.93
CA ALA A 67 6.00 -7.53 -4.51
C ALA A 67 6.53 -8.93 -4.15
N ARG A 68 6.23 -9.96 -4.95
CA ARG A 68 6.74 -11.32 -4.73
C ARG A 68 8.26 -11.43 -4.82
N LEU A 69 8.91 -10.65 -5.69
CA LEU A 69 10.37 -10.53 -5.74
C LEU A 69 10.93 -9.92 -4.46
N LEU A 70 10.36 -8.79 -4.00
CA LEU A 70 10.76 -8.12 -2.77
C LEU A 70 10.56 -9.02 -1.55
N LEU A 71 9.50 -9.82 -1.53
CA LEU A 71 9.22 -10.84 -0.50
C LEU A 71 10.16 -12.06 -0.56
N GLY A 72 10.88 -12.28 -1.67
CA GLY A 72 11.72 -13.47 -1.89
C GLY A 72 10.94 -14.73 -2.27
N LEU A 73 9.67 -14.58 -2.63
CA LEU A 73 8.83 -15.69 -3.11
C LEU A 73 9.18 -16.09 -4.54
N VAL A 74 9.79 -15.19 -5.30
CA VAL A 74 10.29 -15.41 -6.66
C VAL A 74 11.71 -14.85 -6.74
N LYS A 75 12.59 -15.54 -7.48
CA LYS A 75 13.96 -15.05 -7.73
C LYS A 75 13.98 -14.16 -8.96
N PRO A 76 14.72 -13.04 -8.94
CA PRO A 76 14.91 -12.21 -10.13
C PRO A 76 15.70 -12.96 -11.20
N THR A 77 15.42 -12.68 -12.48
CA THR A 77 16.20 -13.19 -13.62
C THR A 77 17.38 -12.28 -13.97
N ALA A 78 17.34 -11.02 -13.50
CA ALA A 78 18.43 -10.05 -13.60
C ALA A 78 18.35 -9.09 -12.41
N GLY A 79 19.45 -8.40 -12.11
CA GLY A 79 19.55 -7.48 -10.98
C GLY A 79 19.61 -8.17 -9.63
N LYS A 80 19.39 -7.42 -8.56
CA LYS A 80 19.56 -7.89 -7.19
C LYS A 80 18.43 -7.37 -6.30
N VAL A 81 17.97 -8.23 -5.37
CA VAL A 81 17.09 -7.82 -4.25
C VAL A 81 17.85 -7.99 -2.94
N THR A 82 17.93 -6.91 -2.17
CA THR A 82 18.55 -6.89 -0.84
C THR A 82 17.46 -6.74 0.22
N ARG A 83 17.59 -7.45 1.35
CA ARG A 83 16.65 -7.40 2.47
C ARG A 83 17.43 -7.23 3.77
N ALA A 84 16.89 -6.45 4.70
CA ALA A 84 17.46 -6.37 6.05
C ALA A 84 17.50 -7.78 6.68
N SER A 85 18.58 -8.08 7.40
CA SER A 85 18.85 -9.44 7.93
C SER A 85 17.77 -9.95 8.90
N ASP A 86 17.08 -9.04 9.59
CA ASP A 86 16.05 -9.33 10.58
C ASP A 86 14.64 -8.90 10.08
N LEU A 87 14.46 -8.83 8.77
CA LEU A 87 13.20 -8.43 8.15
C LEU A 87 12.09 -9.45 8.42
N ARG A 88 11.11 -9.04 9.20
CA ARG A 88 9.84 -9.77 9.36
C ARG A 88 8.80 -9.12 8.45
N VAL A 89 8.13 -9.92 7.65
CA VAL A 89 7.16 -9.45 6.67
C VAL A 89 5.77 -9.95 7.04
N GLY A 90 4.79 -9.04 7.02
CA GLY A 90 3.37 -9.36 6.96
C GLY A 90 2.89 -9.19 5.52
N TYR A 91 2.16 -10.17 5.01
CA TYR A 91 1.65 -10.13 3.63
C TYR A 91 0.15 -10.40 3.58
N VAL A 92 -0.58 -9.48 2.96
CA VAL A 92 -1.99 -9.65 2.59
C VAL A 92 -2.04 -9.78 1.07
N PRO A 93 -2.28 -11.00 0.53
CA PRO A 93 -2.38 -11.21 -0.91
C PRO A 93 -3.70 -10.70 -1.46
N GLN A 94 -3.75 -10.37 -2.75
CA GLN A 94 -4.95 -9.91 -3.47
C GLN A 94 -6.14 -10.89 -3.30
N ARG A 95 -5.85 -12.19 -3.29
CA ARG A 95 -6.86 -13.23 -3.04
C ARG A 95 -6.35 -14.18 -1.97
N PHE A 96 -7.16 -14.37 -0.96
CA PHE A 96 -6.92 -15.40 0.03
C PHE A 96 -7.88 -16.57 -0.29
N PRO A 97 -7.37 -17.67 -0.86
CA PRO A 97 -8.22 -18.81 -1.17
C PRO A 97 -8.64 -19.48 0.15
N VAL A 98 -9.76 -19.05 0.71
CA VAL A 98 -10.40 -19.76 1.81
C VAL A 98 -11.46 -20.64 1.22
N ASP A 99 -11.29 -21.94 1.39
CA ASP A 99 -12.35 -22.89 1.08
C ASP A 99 -13.43 -22.74 2.18
N ALA A 100 -14.63 -22.33 1.80
CA ALA A 100 -15.76 -22.13 2.71
C ALA A 100 -16.16 -23.43 3.45
N THR A 101 -15.72 -24.59 2.97
CA THR A 101 -15.96 -25.89 3.62
C THR A 101 -15.05 -26.13 4.82
N ILE A 102 -13.96 -25.37 4.96
CA ILE A 102 -13.03 -25.52 6.09
C ILE A 102 -13.59 -24.80 7.32
N PRO A 103 -13.98 -25.52 8.40
CA PRO A 103 -14.57 -24.92 9.58
C PRO A 103 -13.49 -24.34 10.49
N ILE A 104 -12.96 -23.16 10.13
CA ILE A 104 -12.00 -22.44 11.00
C ILE A 104 -12.57 -21.10 11.45
N ASP A 105 -12.34 -20.77 12.71
CA ASP A 105 -12.64 -19.46 13.27
C ASP A 105 -11.50 -18.46 13.03
N VAL A 106 -11.77 -17.18 13.27
CA VAL A 106 -10.79 -16.10 13.13
C VAL A 106 -9.55 -16.35 13.99
N ARG A 107 -9.70 -16.78 15.24
CA ARG A 107 -8.58 -17.08 16.14
C ARG A 107 -7.68 -18.16 15.54
N ARG A 108 -8.24 -19.25 15.04
CA ARG A 108 -7.47 -20.31 14.40
C ARG A 108 -6.80 -19.84 13.13
N PHE A 109 -7.49 -19.03 12.33
CA PHE A 109 -6.95 -18.44 11.11
C PHE A 109 -5.70 -17.58 11.37
N LEU A 110 -5.70 -16.77 12.44
CA LEU A 110 -4.55 -15.94 12.84
C LEU A 110 -3.34 -16.78 13.30
N THR A 111 -3.56 -18.01 13.79
CA THR A 111 -2.49 -18.88 14.28
C THR A 111 -1.93 -19.84 13.23
N LEU A 112 -2.47 -19.85 12.00
CA LEU A 112 -1.96 -20.70 10.94
C LEU A 112 -0.52 -20.32 10.56
N GLY A 113 0.41 -21.27 10.80
CA GLY A 113 1.83 -21.11 10.47
C GLY A 113 2.65 -20.32 11.48
N VAL A 114 2.04 -19.79 12.56
CA VAL A 114 2.75 -19.04 13.60
C VAL A 114 2.25 -19.44 15.00
N ARG A 115 3.16 -19.42 15.96
CA ARG A 115 2.81 -19.59 17.39
C ARG A 115 2.59 -18.20 18.00
N VAL A 116 1.35 -17.92 18.40
CA VAL A 116 0.95 -16.61 18.94
C VAL A 116 0.14 -16.83 20.20
N SER A 117 0.39 -16.01 21.22
CA SER A 117 -0.38 -16.04 22.46
C SER A 117 -1.77 -15.42 22.28
N LEU A 118 -2.73 -15.86 23.09
CA LEU A 118 -4.09 -15.32 23.07
C LEU A 118 -4.14 -13.80 23.33
N PRO A 119 -3.36 -13.22 24.27
CA PRO A 119 -3.28 -11.77 24.42
C PRO A 119 -2.83 -11.04 23.14
N ALA A 120 -1.82 -11.58 22.42
CA ALA A 120 -1.36 -10.98 21.18
C ALA A 120 -2.42 -11.04 20.05
N ILE A 121 -3.18 -12.14 19.97
CA ILE A 121 -4.33 -12.25 19.05
C ILE A 121 -5.38 -11.17 19.37
N ARG A 122 -5.76 -11.04 20.64
CA ARG A 122 -6.72 -10.01 21.07
C ARG A 122 -6.24 -8.61 20.74
N SER A 123 -4.96 -8.31 21.01
CA SER A 123 -4.37 -7.01 20.72
C SER A 123 -4.43 -6.64 19.23
N VAL A 124 -4.02 -7.54 18.33
CA VAL A 124 -4.08 -7.25 16.89
C VAL A 124 -5.50 -7.16 16.36
N LEU A 125 -6.44 -7.98 16.86
CA LEU A 125 -7.85 -7.89 16.48
C LEU A 125 -8.48 -6.59 16.98
N GLN A 126 -8.11 -6.13 18.17
CA GLN A 126 -8.55 -4.82 18.67
C GLN A 126 -7.99 -3.69 17.82
N GLU A 127 -6.71 -3.77 17.43
CA GLU A 127 -6.03 -2.78 16.59
C GLU A 127 -6.71 -2.57 15.23
N VAL A 128 -7.25 -3.64 14.65
CA VAL A 128 -7.99 -3.58 13.38
C VAL A 128 -9.52 -3.50 13.55
N SER A 129 -10.01 -3.23 14.78
CA SER A 129 -11.44 -3.15 15.12
C SER A 129 -12.24 -4.42 14.78
N ALA A 130 -11.62 -5.60 14.92
CA ALA A 130 -12.20 -6.91 14.60
C ALA A 130 -12.26 -7.88 15.80
N LEU A 131 -12.07 -7.39 17.05
CA LEU A 131 -12.04 -8.27 18.25
C LEU A 131 -13.33 -9.05 18.43
N HIS A 132 -14.48 -8.48 18.09
CA HIS A 132 -15.80 -9.12 18.19
C HIS A 132 -15.97 -10.31 17.22
N LEU A 133 -15.06 -10.46 16.25
CA LEU A 133 -15.08 -11.55 15.27
C LEU A 133 -14.25 -12.76 15.69
N MET A 134 -13.53 -12.70 16.82
CA MET A 134 -12.47 -13.65 17.20
C MET A 134 -12.91 -15.12 17.13
N ASP A 135 -14.12 -15.43 17.57
CA ASP A 135 -14.65 -16.79 17.61
C ASP A 135 -15.67 -17.07 16.48
N ARG A 136 -15.79 -16.17 15.49
CA ARG A 136 -16.65 -16.35 14.33
C ARG A 136 -15.96 -17.19 13.25
N PRO A 137 -16.70 -18.07 12.54
CA PRO A 137 -16.19 -18.74 11.36
C PRO A 137 -15.79 -17.72 10.27
N ILE A 138 -14.64 -17.91 9.62
CA ILE A 138 -14.18 -16.98 8.57
C ILE A 138 -15.10 -16.99 7.33
N ALA A 139 -15.78 -18.11 7.07
CA ALA A 139 -16.67 -18.27 5.93
C ALA A 139 -17.95 -17.39 5.97
N VAL A 140 -18.32 -16.85 7.15
CA VAL A 140 -19.52 -16.03 7.31
C VAL A 140 -19.21 -14.52 7.47
N LEU A 141 -17.94 -14.15 7.33
CA LEU A 141 -17.54 -12.75 7.44
C LEU A 141 -17.91 -11.99 6.17
N SER A 142 -18.32 -10.73 6.33
CA SER A 142 -18.41 -9.79 5.20
C SER A 142 -17.04 -9.51 4.59
N GLY A 143 -17.00 -8.97 3.38
CA GLY A 143 -15.73 -8.63 2.71
C GLY A 143 -14.84 -7.71 3.57
N GLY A 144 -15.42 -6.68 4.18
CA GLY A 144 -14.68 -5.75 5.04
C GLY A 144 -14.20 -6.38 6.35
N GLU A 145 -15.03 -7.20 7.00
CA GLU A 145 -14.62 -7.97 8.17
C GLU A 145 -13.47 -8.92 7.84
N PHE A 146 -13.56 -9.61 6.72
CA PHE A 146 -12.50 -10.52 6.27
C PHE A 146 -11.20 -9.79 5.96
N GLN A 147 -11.25 -8.62 5.31
CA GLN A 147 -10.05 -7.80 5.05
C GLN A 147 -9.38 -7.34 6.34
N ARG A 148 -10.15 -6.88 7.34
CA ARG A 148 -9.61 -6.55 8.67
C ARG A 148 -8.95 -7.75 9.35
N VAL A 149 -9.55 -8.93 9.23
CA VAL A 149 -8.99 -10.20 9.75
C VAL A 149 -7.71 -10.60 9.01
N CYS A 150 -7.65 -10.43 7.68
CA CYS A 150 -6.42 -10.65 6.90
C CYS A 150 -5.31 -9.69 7.32
N LEU A 151 -5.64 -8.42 7.56
CA LEU A 151 -4.70 -7.42 8.07
C LEU A 151 -4.19 -7.81 9.48
N ALA A 152 -5.10 -8.20 10.39
CA ALA A 152 -4.71 -8.71 11.71
C ALA A 152 -3.72 -9.89 11.60
N ARG A 153 -3.99 -10.84 10.70
CA ARG A 153 -3.11 -11.99 10.46
C ARG A 153 -1.71 -11.56 9.99
N ALA A 154 -1.62 -10.58 9.10
CA ALA A 154 -0.34 -10.04 8.65
C ALA A 154 0.42 -9.33 9.79
N LEU A 155 -0.31 -8.70 10.72
CA LEU A 155 0.26 -7.94 11.84
C LEU A 155 0.68 -8.78 13.04
N VAL A 156 0.15 -10.01 13.18
CA VAL A 156 0.36 -10.86 14.35
C VAL A 156 1.84 -11.22 14.57
N GLY A 157 2.63 -11.33 13.49
CA GLY A 157 4.07 -11.59 13.51
C GLY A 157 4.93 -10.36 13.86
N MET A 158 4.33 -9.24 14.22
CA MET A 158 5.03 -7.96 14.42
C MET A 158 5.96 -7.61 13.26
N PRO A 159 5.43 -7.44 12.05
CA PRO A 159 6.25 -7.21 10.85
C PRO A 159 6.95 -5.85 10.92
N LYS A 160 8.17 -5.78 10.35
CA LYS A 160 8.85 -4.53 10.01
C LYS A 160 8.41 -4.00 8.65
N LEU A 161 8.01 -4.88 7.74
CA LEU A 161 7.46 -4.56 6.43
C LEU A 161 6.07 -5.20 6.29
N LEU A 162 5.08 -4.41 5.95
CA LEU A 162 3.73 -4.86 5.63
C LEU A 162 3.51 -4.72 4.11
N VAL A 163 3.18 -5.80 3.43
CA VAL A 163 2.88 -5.80 2.00
C VAL A 163 1.40 -6.09 1.81
N LEU A 164 0.69 -5.17 1.16
CA LEU A 164 -0.74 -5.22 0.95
C LEU A 164 -1.04 -5.19 -0.56
N ASP A 165 -1.52 -6.31 -1.08
CA ASP A 165 -1.80 -6.47 -2.52
C ASP A 165 -3.30 -6.29 -2.77
N GLU A 166 -3.70 -5.11 -3.24
CA GLU A 166 -5.09 -4.69 -3.49
C GLU A 166 -6.03 -4.93 -2.30
N PRO A 167 -5.70 -4.42 -1.10
CA PRO A 167 -6.42 -4.77 0.13
C PRO A 167 -7.86 -4.28 0.17
N ALA A 168 -8.25 -3.32 -0.66
CA ALA A 168 -9.59 -2.73 -0.67
C ALA A 168 -10.49 -3.25 -1.80
N GLN A 169 -10.03 -4.16 -2.67
CA GLN A 169 -10.71 -4.57 -3.91
C GLN A 169 -12.18 -5.06 -3.71
N ALA A 170 -12.52 -5.54 -2.51
CA ALA A 170 -13.87 -6.07 -2.21
C ALA A 170 -14.72 -5.14 -1.35
N LEU A 171 -14.30 -3.87 -1.17
CA LEU A 171 -14.95 -2.89 -0.32
C LEU A 171 -15.73 -1.88 -1.14
N ASP A 172 -16.76 -1.29 -0.53
CA ASP A 172 -17.35 -0.05 -1.01
C ASP A 172 -16.44 1.14 -0.67
N TYR A 173 -16.74 2.31 -1.23
CA TYR A 173 -15.92 3.50 -1.06
C TYR A 173 -15.69 3.89 0.42
N ALA A 174 -16.74 3.78 1.26
CA ALA A 174 -16.61 4.11 2.68
C ALA A 174 -15.72 3.11 3.43
N GLY A 175 -15.85 1.82 3.13
CA GLY A 175 -14.99 0.76 3.67
C GLY A 175 -13.54 0.88 3.22
N GLU A 176 -13.33 1.28 1.97
CA GLU A 176 -12.01 1.55 1.43
C GLU A 176 -11.31 2.68 2.17
N MET A 177 -11.97 3.83 2.36
CA MET A 177 -11.44 4.96 3.12
C MET A 177 -11.04 4.57 4.53
N GLN A 178 -11.94 3.87 5.26
CA GLN A 178 -11.66 3.39 6.60
C GLN A 178 -10.46 2.42 6.66
N LEU A 179 -10.28 1.59 5.63
CA LEU A 179 -9.14 0.67 5.57
C LEU A 179 -7.82 1.43 5.39
N TYR A 180 -7.77 2.44 4.51
CA TYR A 180 -6.56 3.23 4.31
C TYR A 180 -6.21 4.11 5.50
N GLU A 181 -7.20 4.69 6.19
CA GLU A 181 -6.99 5.38 7.47
C GLU A 181 -6.37 4.43 8.51
N LEU A 182 -6.93 3.21 8.64
CA LEU A 182 -6.40 2.19 9.53
C LEU A 182 -4.95 1.80 9.17
N ILE A 183 -4.62 1.66 7.88
CA ILE A 183 -3.26 1.38 7.41
C ILE A 183 -2.30 2.51 7.80
N GLY A 184 -2.71 3.77 7.62
CA GLY A 184 -1.96 4.94 8.06
C GLY A 184 -1.70 4.96 9.58
N ASP A 185 -2.70 4.61 10.37
CA ASP A 185 -2.58 4.51 11.83
C ASP A 185 -1.67 3.37 12.28
N ILE A 186 -1.72 2.23 11.59
CA ILE A 186 -0.80 1.11 11.83
C ILE A 186 0.64 1.55 11.56
N ARG A 187 0.91 2.24 10.45
CA ARG A 187 2.23 2.80 10.15
C ARG A 187 2.72 3.70 11.30
N LYS A 188 1.90 4.66 11.73
CA LYS A 188 2.26 5.61 12.81
C LYS A 188 2.56 4.89 14.13
N ARG A 189 1.72 3.91 14.51
CA ARG A 189 1.85 3.20 15.79
C ARG A 189 3.01 2.21 15.81
N ARG A 190 3.27 1.51 14.70
CA ARG A 190 4.25 0.43 14.63
C ARG A 190 5.59 0.83 14.02
N GLY A 191 5.67 1.96 13.32
CA GLY A 191 6.86 2.39 12.58
C GLY A 191 7.27 1.42 11.47
N CYS A 192 6.38 0.53 11.02
CA CYS A 192 6.67 -0.41 9.95
C CYS A 192 6.65 0.28 8.58
N GLY A 193 7.49 -0.18 7.65
CA GLY A 193 7.36 0.18 6.24
C GLY A 193 6.16 -0.53 5.62
N ILE A 194 5.51 0.11 4.68
CA ILE A 194 4.34 -0.45 3.98
C ILE A 194 4.57 -0.40 2.48
N LEU A 195 4.45 -1.53 1.81
CA LEU A 195 4.34 -1.62 0.36
C LEU A 195 2.88 -1.90 0.00
N LEU A 196 2.22 -0.91 -0.56
CA LEU A 196 0.83 -0.98 -0.97
C LEU A 196 0.74 -1.17 -2.49
N ILE A 197 -0.07 -2.10 -2.95
CA ILE A 197 -0.42 -2.24 -4.36
C ILE A 197 -1.87 -1.85 -4.52
N SER A 198 -2.15 -0.89 -5.40
CA SER A 198 -3.51 -0.48 -5.70
C SER A 198 -3.64 -0.11 -7.18
N HIS A 199 -4.85 -0.22 -7.70
CA HIS A 199 -5.24 0.33 -8.99
C HIS A 199 -6.10 1.58 -8.83
N ASP A 200 -6.60 1.86 -7.62
CA ASP A 200 -7.39 3.06 -7.32
C ASP A 200 -6.49 4.15 -6.74
N LEU A 201 -6.46 5.27 -7.46
CA LEU A 201 -5.54 6.37 -7.21
C LEU A 201 -6.10 7.41 -6.26
N HIS A 202 -7.43 7.56 -6.21
CA HIS A 202 -8.04 8.66 -5.49
C HIS A 202 -7.82 8.56 -3.98
N VAL A 203 -7.82 7.34 -3.47
CA VAL A 203 -7.67 7.06 -2.04
C VAL A 203 -6.21 6.88 -1.65
N VAL A 204 -5.44 6.25 -2.55
CA VAL A 204 -4.02 5.95 -2.34
C VAL A 204 -3.16 7.20 -2.23
N LEU A 205 -3.50 8.25 -2.98
CA LEU A 205 -2.69 9.47 -3.03
C LEU A 205 -2.66 10.22 -1.70
N GLY A 206 -3.73 10.17 -0.91
CA GLY A 206 -3.77 10.78 0.42
C GLY A 206 -3.02 10.01 1.52
N ALA A 207 -2.75 8.71 1.28
CA ALA A 207 -2.16 7.82 2.27
C ALA A 207 -0.69 7.48 2.01
N SER A 208 -0.14 7.83 0.83
CA SER A 208 1.19 7.41 0.39
C SER A 208 2.23 8.51 0.56
N ASP A 209 3.43 8.13 1.01
CA ASP A 209 4.58 9.04 1.03
C ASP A 209 5.25 9.08 -0.36
N ARG A 210 5.25 7.93 -1.07
CA ARG A 210 5.84 7.78 -2.40
C ARG A 210 5.03 6.81 -3.26
N VAL A 211 4.90 7.14 -4.54
CA VAL A 211 4.17 6.37 -5.55
C VAL A 211 5.10 5.99 -6.70
N LEU A 212 5.03 4.74 -7.14
CA LEU A 212 5.70 4.22 -8.33
C LEU A 212 4.67 3.74 -9.35
N CYS A 213 4.76 4.26 -10.56
CA CYS A 213 3.98 3.76 -11.70
C CYS A 213 4.71 2.61 -12.38
N ILE A 214 4.09 1.45 -12.41
CA ILE A 214 4.65 0.23 -12.99
C ILE A 214 3.92 -0.15 -14.26
N ASN A 215 4.66 -0.40 -15.33
CA ASN A 215 4.17 -1.02 -16.56
C ASN A 215 5.28 -1.86 -17.20
N GLY A 216 5.65 -2.99 -16.56
CA GLY A 216 6.83 -3.77 -16.90
C GLY A 216 8.16 -3.13 -16.49
N HIS A 217 8.19 -1.84 -16.27
CA HIS A 217 9.29 -1.03 -15.74
C HIS A 217 8.72 0.11 -14.89
N VAL A 218 9.56 0.87 -14.20
CA VAL A 218 9.14 2.09 -13.50
C VAL A 218 8.98 3.21 -14.53
N CYS A 219 7.73 3.63 -14.80
CA CYS A 219 7.41 4.70 -15.75
C CYS A 219 7.56 6.09 -15.12
N CYS A 220 7.17 6.23 -13.85
CA CYS A 220 7.31 7.45 -13.06
C CYS A 220 7.37 7.11 -11.57
N GLU A 221 8.00 7.97 -10.79
CA GLU A 221 8.16 7.83 -9.35
C GLU A 221 8.21 9.22 -8.70
N GLY A 222 7.66 9.35 -7.52
CA GLY A 222 7.70 10.58 -6.74
C GLY A 222 6.63 10.66 -5.67
N ILE A 223 6.48 11.84 -5.06
CA ILE A 223 5.35 12.14 -4.18
C ILE A 223 4.05 12.10 -5.01
N PRO A 224 2.90 11.78 -4.37
CA PRO A 224 1.63 11.60 -5.07
C PRO A 224 1.29 12.71 -6.07
N GLU A 225 1.48 13.98 -5.71
CA GLU A 225 1.11 15.13 -6.54
C GLU A 225 1.98 15.25 -7.80
N LYS A 226 3.28 14.94 -7.68
CA LYS A 226 4.19 14.96 -8.83
C LYS A 226 3.87 13.82 -9.79
N VAL A 227 3.55 12.63 -9.26
CA VAL A 227 3.14 11.48 -10.06
C VAL A 227 1.83 11.77 -10.79
N ALA A 228 0.83 12.33 -10.11
CA ALA A 228 -0.47 12.66 -10.70
C ALA A 228 -0.39 13.65 -11.87
N SER A 229 0.58 14.56 -11.85
CA SER A 229 0.85 15.52 -12.92
C SER A 229 1.79 15.00 -14.01
N HIS A 230 2.35 13.79 -13.85
CA HIS A 230 3.34 13.26 -14.79
C HIS A 230 2.68 12.80 -16.11
N PRO A 231 3.27 13.09 -17.29
CA PRO A 231 2.71 12.70 -18.59
C PRO A 231 2.49 11.19 -18.75
N GLU A 232 3.41 10.36 -18.24
CA GLU A 232 3.27 8.89 -18.29
C GLU A 232 2.09 8.40 -17.44
N TYR A 233 1.79 9.08 -16.33
CA TYR A 233 0.61 8.81 -15.54
C TYR A 233 -0.69 9.05 -16.36
N ALA A 234 -0.81 10.23 -17.00
CA ALA A 234 -1.93 10.55 -17.87
C ALA A 234 -2.07 9.58 -19.06
N ARG A 235 -0.95 9.03 -19.55
CA ARG A 235 -0.93 8.02 -20.60
C ARG A 235 -1.44 6.66 -20.13
N LEU A 236 -1.12 6.24 -18.88
CA LEU A 236 -1.52 4.95 -18.32
C LEU A 236 -2.98 4.93 -17.85
N PHE A 237 -3.47 6.03 -17.26
CA PHE A 237 -4.75 6.10 -16.58
C PHE A 237 -5.78 7.05 -17.21
N GLY A 238 -5.39 7.79 -18.26
CA GLY A 238 -6.22 8.79 -18.91
C GLY A 238 -6.08 10.18 -18.29
N ARG A 239 -6.37 11.22 -19.09
CA ARG A 239 -6.21 12.63 -18.69
C ARG A 239 -7.13 13.07 -17.55
N GLU A 240 -8.27 12.43 -17.37
CA GLU A 240 -9.24 12.76 -16.32
C GLU A 240 -8.76 12.27 -14.93
N ALA A 241 -8.00 11.19 -14.87
CA ALA A 241 -7.48 10.65 -13.63
C ALA A 241 -6.55 11.63 -12.87
N GLY A 242 -5.78 12.47 -13.60
CA GLY A 242 -4.92 13.49 -12.99
C GLY A 242 -5.68 14.67 -12.36
N LYS A 243 -6.86 15.04 -12.90
CA LYS A 243 -7.67 16.14 -12.37
C LYS A 243 -8.35 15.83 -11.06
N ALA A 244 -8.73 14.58 -10.86
CA ALA A 244 -9.43 14.14 -9.66
C ALA A 244 -8.54 14.19 -8.40
N VAL A 245 -7.23 14.12 -8.56
CA VAL A 245 -6.23 14.25 -7.47
C VAL A 245 -6.22 15.66 -6.88
N ALA A 246 -6.40 16.70 -7.71
CA ALA A 246 -6.39 18.09 -7.26
C ALA A 246 -7.61 18.43 -6.37
N VAL A 247 -8.74 17.73 -6.54
CA VAL A 247 -9.98 18.00 -5.80
C VAL A 247 -9.93 17.46 -4.37
N TYR A 248 -9.14 16.42 -4.10
CA TYR A 248 -9.14 15.75 -2.80
C TYR A 248 -8.42 16.54 -1.69
N ARG A 249 -7.48 17.41 -2.01
CA ARG A 249 -6.70 18.21 -1.03
C ARG A 249 -7.48 19.36 -0.37
N HIS A 250 -8.59 19.79 -0.94
CA HIS A 250 -9.36 20.93 -0.38
C HIS A 250 -10.25 20.58 0.82
N ARG A 251 -10.30 19.33 1.27
CA ARG A 251 -11.26 18.90 2.33
C ARG A 251 -10.69 18.71 3.74
N HIS A 252 -9.38 18.86 3.97
CA HIS A 252 -8.77 18.55 5.27
C HIS A 252 -8.25 19.73 6.09
N ASP A 253 -8.41 20.99 5.65
CA ASP A 253 -7.92 22.17 6.38
C ASP A 253 -8.97 22.87 7.25
N HIS A 254 -10.11 22.22 7.54
CA HIS A 254 -11.14 22.83 8.38
C HIS A 254 -11.47 21.93 9.58
N GLU A 255 -11.19 22.43 10.79
CA GLU A 255 -11.75 21.84 12.01
C GLU A 255 -13.22 22.28 12.15
N HIS A 256 -14.13 21.31 12.26
CA HIS A 256 -15.52 21.56 12.60
C HIS A 256 -15.67 21.52 14.12
N ASP A 257 -16.42 22.47 14.68
CA ASP A 257 -16.86 22.38 16.06
C ASP A 257 -18.00 21.35 16.21
N LEU A 258 -18.38 21.03 17.46
CA LEU A 258 -19.43 20.07 17.77
C LEU A 258 -20.83 20.47 17.25
N SER A 259 -20.98 21.66 16.67
CA SER A 259 -22.21 22.18 16.05
C SER A 259 -22.17 22.12 14.52
N GLY A 260 -21.03 21.69 13.91
CA GLY A 260 -20.84 21.60 12.46
C GLY A 260 -20.40 22.90 11.77
N ALA A 261 -20.07 23.94 12.53
CA ALA A 261 -19.57 25.20 11.98
C ALA A 261 -18.05 25.14 11.71
N VAL A 262 -17.62 25.72 10.57
CA VAL A 262 -16.21 25.80 10.16
C VAL A 262 -15.49 26.86 10.98
N LYS A 263 -14.44 26.52 11.73
CA LYS A 263 -13.53 27.51 12.34
C LYS A 263 -12.51 27.95 11.31
N CYS A 264 -12.65 29.15 10.78
CA CYS A 264 -11.59 29.83 10.03
C CYS A 264 -10.56 30.37 11.01
N GLY A 265 -9.27 30.06 10.83
CA GLY A 265 -8.18 30.81 11.50
C GLY A 265 -8.10 32.27 10.99
N ASP A 266 -7.55 33.17 11.78
CA ASP A 266 -7.57 34.60 11.65
C ASP A 266 -6.88 35.24 10.41
N ASP A 267 -6.79 34.54 9.26
CA ASP A 267 -6.12 35.06 8.05
C ASP A 267 -6.93 34.88 6.75
N CYS A 268 -8.26 34.98 6.82
CA CYS A 268 -9.12 35.00 5.63
C CYS A 268 -9.47 36.43 5.25
N GLY A 269 -8.55 37.11 4.56
CA GLY A 269 -8.81 38.39 3.91
C GLY A 269 -9.72 38.25 2.70
N HIS A 270 -11.04 38.27 2.87
CA HIS A 270 -12.00 38.48 1.79
C HIS A 270 -12.67 39.82 1.96
N SER A 271 -12.27 40.78 1.12
CA SER A 271 -13.02 42.02 0.88
C SER A 271 -14.25 41.62 0.02
N HIS A 272 -15.43 41.92 0.57
CA HIS A 272 -16.67 41.99 -0.21
C HIS A 272 -16.79 43.38 -0.83
N ASP A 273 -16.81 43.44 -2.15
CA ASP A 273 -17.48 44.43 -2.98
C ASP A 273 -18.31 43.69 -4.04
#